data_d38e65175c06f2bfe7c3bbe329619089
#
_entry.id   d38e65175c06f2bfe7c3bbe329619089
#
_cell.length_a   1.000
_cell.length_b   1.000
_cell.length_c   1.000
_cell.angle_alpha   90.00
_cell.angle_beta   90.00
_cell.angle_gamma   90.00
#
_symmetry.space_group_name_H-M   'P 1'
#
loop_
_entity.id
_entity.type
_entity.pdbx_description
1 polymer ?
#
loop_
_entity_poly.entity_id
_entity_poly.type
_entity_poly.pdbx_seq_one_letter_code
_entity_poly.pdbx_strand_id
1 'polypeptide(L)'
;MPGLIRLPDGVAGEESAARVWSVDMVWLMKLPIKPVVLLLATAAAALAVPEYAVVVSEKTWADPAWKRVADALVARHAGATVIRWQTSVVETTAPLRAAIPRHVCFVATPAEATAAMVGDVHRLTRRLDDDPYTDVFWGILTGFDAENALAIAMESKPLTIRKVASGTELALDRVDEGVCYDELKQGHSVRKQSGQAPAVEVAPADTTQALVSALNVGAPDLFVTSGHATERDWQIGFRYPNGYFKSKAGAMRGEDTAGQIFPVSSHNPKVYLPIGNCLMGHIDGPDAMALAWMKSAGVRQMLGYIKPTWYGYMGWGVLDYFVEQPGRYTMTEAFFANQAALVHRLETMFPEVAREEVIGDMGECAKPVHPSAAAAGAGVSIADGHGLLFDRDVVAFYGDPAWEARLAPGPLNWKQSLTASGPDEWTLTITPLAGAESFKTINTNGSQRGGRPIVQFFPERLDPSHLKITSGSEFNPVLTDTFILVPHPGAAAPTSAWHITFQAEKPR
;
A
#
# COMPACT_ATOMS: atom_id res chain seq x y z
N MET A 1 35.10 -1.48 -49.51
CA MET A 1 34.79 -1.00 -50.88
C MET A 1 33.32 -0.75 -50.96
N PRO A 2 32.87 0.38 -51.53
CA PRO A 2 31.64 1.08 -51.18
C PRO A 2 30.53 0.88 -52.21
N GLY A 3 29.30 1.17 -51.80
CA GLY A 3 28.16 1.28 -52.69
C GLY A 3 27.26 2.42 -52.24
N LEU A 4 27.58 3.62 -52.73
CA LEU A 4 26.69 4.79 -52.71
C LEU A 4 25.57 4.57 -53.74
N ILE A 5 24.32 4.98 -53.37
CA ILE A 5 23.34 5.40 -54.37
C ILE A 5 22.61 6.64 -53.83
N ARG A 6 22.54 7.60 -54.74
CA ARG A 6 22.15 9.00 -54.75
C ARG A 6 20.66 9.25 -54.44
N LEU A 7 20.47 10.45 -53.94
CA LEU A 7 19.22 11.24 -53.98
C LEU A 7 19.00 11.79 -55.44
N PRO A 8 17.78 12.22 -55.75
CA PRO A 8 17.60 13.34 -56.67
C PRO A 8 16.95 14.56 -56.02
N ASP A 9 17.47 15.70 -56.50
CA ASP A 9 17.10 17.06 -56.20
C ASP A 9 15.82 17.53 -56.96
N GLY A 10 15.26 18.65 -56.46
CA GLY A 10 14.63 19.72 -57.24
C GLY A 10 13.09 19.79 -57.05
N VAL A 11 12.50 20.89 -56.82
CA VAL A 11 12.54 22.23 -57.43
C VAL A 11 11.74 23.24 -56.60
N ALA A 12 12.17 24.44 -56.62
CA ALA A 12 11.79 25.72 -56.07
C ALA A 12 10.39 26.27 -56.39
N GLY A 13 10.00 27.22 -55.53
CA GLY A 13 9.41 28.50 -55.99
C GLY A 13 7.93 28.68 -55.57
N GLU A 14 7.58 29.61 -54.75
CA GLU A 14 7.22 30.99 -55.10
C GLU A 14 6.64 31.77 -53.90
N GLU A 15 7.07 32.98 -53.80
CA GLU A 15 6.53 34.07 -52.95
C GLU A 15 5.16 34.54 -53.41
N SER A 16 4.29 34.97 -52.48
CA SER A 16 3.37 36.09 -52.76
C SER A 16 2.73 36.69 -51.51
N ALA A 17 3.18 37.89 -51.20
CA ALA A 17 2.46 39.15 -51.03
C ALA A 17 1.42 39.30 -49.89
N ALA A 18 1.80 40.22 -49.02
CA ALA A 18 0.97 40.93 -48.06
C ALA A 18 -0.18 41.72 -48.74
N ARG A 19 -1.33 41.77 -48.06
CA ARG A 19 -2.30 42.86 -48.26
C ARG A 19 -2.73 43.42 -46.91
N VAL A 20 -2.33 44.67 -46.71
CA VAL A 20 -2.84 45.61 -45.73
C VAL A 20 -4.20 46.14 -46.24
N TRP A 21 -5.21 46.11 -45.38
CA TRP A 21 -6.40 46.96 -45.53
C TRP A 21 -6.61 47.76 -44.25
N SER A 22 -6.38 49.05 -44.31
CA SER A 22 -6.87 50.07 -43.39
C SER A 22 -8.26 50.53 -43.86
N VAL A 23 -9.21 50.58 -42.93
CA VAL A 23 -10.42 51.40 -43.10
C VAL A 23 -10.75 52.06 -41.77
N ASP A 24 -10.56 53.39 -41.76
CA ASP A 24 -11.18 54.32 -40.83
C ASP A 24 -12.70 54.32 -41.03
N MET A 25 -13.47 54.35 -39.95
CA MET A 25 -14.59 55.26 -39.85
C MET A 25 -15.24 55.31 -38.47
N VAL A 26 -15.21 56.49 -37.89
CA VAL A 26 -15.87 56.97 -36.70
C VAL A 26 -17.38 56.98 -36.90
N TRP A 27 -18.16 56.36 -36.04
CA TRP A 27 -19.55 56.70 -35.74
C TRP A 27 -19.80 56.77 -34.26
N LEU A 28 -19.98 57.95 -33.72
CA LEU A 28 -20.53 58.17 -32.38
C LEU A 28 -22.02 57.79 -32.36
N MET A 29 -22.42 56.88 -31.58
CA MET A 29 -23.79 56.72 -31.10
C MET A 29 -23.83 56.75 -29.60
N LYS A 30 -24.48 57.79 -29.04
CA LYS A 30 -24.84 57.94 -27.63
C LYS A 30 -25.90 56.87 -27.25
N LEU A 31 -25.58 55.98 -26.37
CA LEU A 31 -26.56 55.10 -25.69
C LEU A 31 -26.60 55.47 -24.19
N PRO A 32 -27.79 55.45 -23.54
CA PRO A 32 -27.94 55.89 -22.16
C PRO A 32 -27.34 54.83 -21.21
N ILE A 33 -26.52 55.30 -20.27
CA ILE A 33 -25.94 54.54 -19.18
C ILE A 33 -27.05 54.16 -18.20
N LYS A 34 -27.49 52.89 -18.21
CA LYS A 34 -28.25 52.30 -17.11
C LYS A 34 -27.26 51.82 -16.03
N PRO A 35 -27.50 52.07 -14.74
CA PRO A 35 -26.63 51.57 -13.70
C PRO A 35 -26.71 50.06 -13.68
N VAL A 36 -25.61 49.39 -14.04
CA VAL A 36 -25.43 47.95 -13.77
C VAL A 36 -25.09 47.81 -12.29
N VAL A 37 -26.07 47.37 -11.52
CA VAL A 37 -25.81 46.88 -10.15
C VAL A 37 -24.98 45.62 -10.28
N LEU A 38 -23.68 45.72 -9.99
CA LEU A 38 -22.77 44.61 -9.91
C LEU A 38 -23.10 43.86 -8.63
N LEU A 39 -23.94 42.81 -8.70
CA LEU A 39 -24.10 41.84 -7.65
C LEU A 39 -22.75 41.09 -7.58
N LEU A 40 -21.91 41.44 -6.58
CA LEU A 40 -20.81 40.62 -6.14
C LEU A 40 -21.42 39.37 -5.47
N ALA A 41 -21.64 38.34 -6.26
CA ALA A 41 -21.83 36.98 -5.72
C ALA A 41 -20.48 36.56 -5.14
N THR A 42 -20.31 36.66 -3.83
CA THR A 42 -19.26 35.95 -3.11
C THR A 42 -19.62 34.47 -3.18
N ALA A 43 -19.13 33.80 -4.22
CA ALA A 43 -19.06 32.36 -4.19
C ALA A 43 -18.12 32.00 -3.02
N ALA A 44 -18.69 31.56 -1.92
CA ALA A 44 -17.93 30.81 -0.94
C ALA A 44 -17.40 29.61 -1.69
N ALA A 45 -16.11 29.61 -2.03
CA ALA A 45 -15.43 28.43 -2.51
C ALA A 45 -15.58 27.40 -1.39
N ALA A 46 -16.41 26.38 -1.60
CA ALA A 46 -16.38 25.20 -0.78
C ALA A 46 -14.91 24.75 -0.80
N LEU A 47 -14.25 24.79 0.35
CA LEU A 47 -12.88 24.30 0.46
C LEU A 47 -12.97 22.81 0.11
N ALA A 48 -12.45 22.45 -1.06
CA ALA A 48 -12.36 21.05 -1.46
C ALA A 48 -11.61 20.30 -0.34
N VAL A 49 -12.15 19.17 0.06
CA VAL A 49 -11.48 18.28 1.04
C VAL A 49 -10.08 17.96 0.51
N PRO A 50 -9.01 18.20 1.27
CA PRO A 50 -7.65 17.96 0.77
C PRO A 50 -7.45 16.46 0.55
N GLU A 51 -7.06 16.09 -0.66
CA GLU A 51 -6.77 14.69 -1.00
C GLU A 51 -5.51 14.15 -0.30
N TYR A 52 -4.64 15.05 0.15
CA TYR A 52 -3.34 14.70 0.73
C TYR A 52 -2.97 15.60 1.91
N ALA A 53 -2.47 15.00 2.99
CA ALA A 53 -1.90 15.71 4.12
C ALA A 53 -0.47 15.24 4.42
N VAL A 54 0.43 16.19 4.67
CA VAL A 54 1.76 15.96 5.22
C VAL A 54 1.71 16.23 6.71
N VAL A 55 1.98 15.24 7.52
CA VAL A 55 2.05 15.34 8.98
C VAL A 55 3.50 15.29 9.43
N VAL A 56 3.97 16.26 10.20
CA VAL A 56 5.38 16.39 10.59
C VAL A 56 5.52 17.00 11.98
N SER A 57 6.55 16.61 12.75
CA SER A 57 6.83 17.27 14.02
C SER A 57 7.39 18.69 13.81
N GLU A 58 7.17 19.59 14.77
CA GLU A 58 7.80 20.92 14.75
C GLU A 58 9.33 20.82 14.71
N LYS A 59 9.90 19.81 15.37
CA LYS A 59 11.34 19.56 15.36
C LYS A 59 11.85 19.18 13.98
N THR A 60 11.21 18.24 13.32
CA THR A 60 11.55 17.77 11.96
C THR A 60 11.30 18.86 10.93
N TRP A 61 10.22 19.64 11.09
CA TRP A 61 9.93 20.80 10.25
C TRP A 61 10.99 21.93 10.38
N ALA A 62 11.56 22.11 11.57
CA ALA A 62 12.62 23.11 11.81
C ALA A 62 13.99 22.71 11.25
N ASP A 63 14.21 21.43 10.95
CA ASP A 63 15.43 20.95 10.29
C ASP A 63 15.36 21.22 8.78
N PRO A 64 16.24 22.06 8.20
CA PRO A 64 16.17 22.42 6.78
C PRO A 64 16.28 21.22 5.83
N ALA A 65 17.00 20.16 6.20
CA ALA A 65 17.16 18.97 5.37
C ALA A 65 15.86 18.15 5.33
N TRP A 66 15.22 17.95 6.48
CA TRP A 66 13.95 17.23 6.60
C TRP A 66 12.76 18.07 6.12
N LYS A 67 12.80 19.39 6.29
CA LYS A 67 11.79 20.28 5.71
C LYS A 67 11.71 20.13 4.19
N ARG A 68 12.85 19.95 3.50
CA ARG A 68 12.86 19.68 2.05
C ARG A 68 12.10 18.42 1.67
N VAL A 69 12.08 17.39 2.54
CA VAL A 69 11.30 16.17 2.34
C VAL A 69 9.80 16.49 2.34
N ALA A 70 9.35 17.21 3.37
CA ALA A 70 7.96 17.65 3.46
C ALA A 70 7.56 18.57 2.29
N ASP A 71 8.41 19.55 1.95
CA ASP A 71 8.19 20.47 0.82
C ASP A 71 8.09 19.72 -0.52
N ALA A 72 8.86 18.65 -0.73
CA ALA A 72 8.80 17.82 -1.92
C ALA A 72 7.45 17.11 -2.08
N LEU A 73 6.89 16.59 -0.98
CA LEU A 73 5.55 15.99 -0.97
C LEU A 73 4.47 17.03 -1.24
N VAL A 74 4.54 18.20 -0.59
CA VAL A 74 3.59 19.31 -0.82
C VAL A 74 3.63 19.78 -2.28
N ALA A 75 4.82 19.89 -2.85
CA ALA A 75 4.96 20.30 -4.26
C ALA A 75 4.43 19.25 -5.24
N ARG A 76 4.48 17.98 -4.87
CA ARG A 76 4.04 16.85 -5.69
C ARG A 76 2.51 16.64 -5.67
N HIS A 77 1.87 16.90 -4.53
CA HIS A 77 0.45 16.67 -4.33
C HIS A 77 -0.30 18.01 -4.27
N ALA A 78 -0.96 18.37 -5.37
CA ALA A 78 -1.71 19.63 -5.48
C ALA A 78 -2.77 19.74 -4.36
N GLY A 79 -2.78 20.88 -3.66
CA GLY A 79 -3.72 21.10 -2.55
C GLY A 79 -3.34 20.39 -1.25
N ALA A 80 -2.15 19.78 -1.16
CA ALA A 80 -1.68 19.14 0.07
C ALA A 80 -1.64 20.13 1.25
N THR A 81 -2.14 19.69 2.40
CA THR A 81 -2.08 20.45 3.66
C THR A 81 -0.92 19.96 4.52
N VAL A 82 -0.36 20.87 5.35
CA VAL A 82 0.67 20.52 6.32
C VAL A 82 0.10 20.64 7.73
N ILE A 83 0.15 19.55 8.47
CA ILE A 83 -0.27 19.46 9.87
C ILE A 83 0.95 19.20 10.73
N ARG A 84 1.16 20.02 11.77
CA ARG A 84 2.35 19.93 12.64
C ARG A 84 1.97 19.56 14.05
N TRP A 85 2.85 18.81 14.73
CA TRP A 85 2.71 18.40 16.13
C TRP A 85 3.97 18.69 16.94
N GLN A 86 3.85 18.84 18.26
CA GLN A 86 4.97 19.18 19.16
C GLN A 86 5.50 17.99 19.95
N THR A 87 4.65 17.30 20.67
CA THR A 87 5.03 16.27 21.64
C THR A 87 4.66 14.88 21.16
N SER A 88 3.49 14.72 20.56
CA SER A 88 2.98 13.42 20.08
C SER A 88 2.20 13.57 18.79
N VAL A 89 2.38 12.62 17.89
CA VAL A 89 1.59 12.53 16.66
C VAL A 89 0.08 12.46 16.92
N VAL A 90 -0.35 12.02 18.10
CA VAL A 90 -1.77 11.96 18.53
C VAL A 90 -2.42 13.36 18.56
N GLU A 91 -1.64 14.44 18.72
CA GLU A 91 -2.12 15.83 18.64
C GLU A 91 -2.76 16.15 17.28
N THR A 92 -2.41 15.39 16.25
CA THR A 92 -2.94 15.59 14.89
C THR A 92 -4.30 14.97 14.64
N THR A 93 -4.88 14.26 15.62
CA THR A 93 -6.19 13.61 15.48
C THR A 93 -7.29 14.62 15.15
N ALA A 94 -7.37 15.75 15.87
CA ALA A 94 -8.41 16.75 15.64
C ALA A 94 -8.28 17.46 14.27
N PRO A 95 -7.11 17.96 13.85
CA PRO A 95 -6.97 18.53 12.51
C PRO A 95 -7.14 17.51 11.38
N LEU A 96 -6.72 16.25 11.56
CA LEU A 96 -6.97 15.19 10.58
C LEU A 96 -8.47 14.85 10.47
N ARG A 97 -9.18 14.76 11.60
CA ARG A 97 -10.64 14.57 11.62
C ARG A 97 -11.38 15.70 10.91
N ALA A 98 -10.92 16.94 11.05
CA ALA A 98 -11.52 18.09 10.37
C ALA A 98 -11.25 18.12 8.87
N ALA A 99 -10.06 17.67 8.45
CA ALA A 99 -9.63 17.66 7.02
C ALA A 99 -10.02 16.37 6.31
N ILE A 100 -9.98 15.25 7.02
CA ILE A 100 -10.21 13.88 6.58
C ILE A 100 -9.69 13.56 5.16
N PRO A 101 -8.39 13.78 4.90
CA PRO A 101 -7.80 13.60 3.58
C PRO A 101 -7.78 12.13 3.18
N ARG A 102 -7.72 11.84 1.88
CA ARG A 102 -7.59 10.46 1.39
C ARG A 102 -6.26 9.83 1.77
N HIS A 103 -5.15 10.60 1.65
CA HIS A 103 -3.80 10.13 1.96
C HIS A 103 -3.15 10.99 3.04
N VAL A 104 -2.47 10.34 3.98
CA VAL A 104 -1.71 11.01 5.04
C VAL A 104 -0.28 10.48 5.05
N CYS A 105 0.70 11.34 4.79
CA CYS A 105 2.10 11.00 4.87
C CYS A 105 2.72 11.61 6.13
N PHE A 106 3.12 10.76 7.06
CA PHE A 106 3.84 11.15 8.27
C PHE A 106 5.33 11.25 7.96
N VAL A 107 5.87 12.46 7.81
CA VAL A 107 7.30 12.68 7.61
C VAL A 107 7.99 12.63 8.96
N ALA A 108 8.88 11.67 9.14
CA ALA A 108 9.54 11.41 10.43
C ALA A 108 11.05 11.13 10.23
N THR A 109 11.88 11.67 11.10
CA THR A 109 13.28 11.23 11.21
C THR A 109 13.33 9.77 11.68
N PRO A 110 14.42 9.01 11.45
CA PRO A 110 14.56 7.68 12.03
C PRO A 110 14.37 7.61 13.55
N ALA A 111 14.74 8.69 14.25
CA ALA A 111 14.57 8.79 15.70
C ALA A 111 13.12 9.00 16.13
N GLU A 112 12.25 9.50 15.24
CA GLU A 112 10.82 9.68 15.48
C GLU A 112 10.00 8.50 14.99
N ALA A 113 10.44 7.80 13.94
CA ALA A 113 9.75 6.64 13.35
C ALA A 113 9.85 5.39 14.25
N THR A 114 9.52 5.55 15.52
CA THR A 114 9.61 4.51 16.55
C THR A 114 8.41 3.55 16.52
N ALA A 115 8.53 2.40 17.18
CA ALA A 115 7.42 1.49 17.39
C ALA A 115 6.21 2.15 18.07
N ALA A 116 6.44 3.08 19.00
CA ALA A 116 5.37 3.84 19.64
C ALA A 116 4.62 4.72 18.63
N MET A 117 5.35 5.45 17.78
CA MET A 117 4.73 6.27 16.72
C MET A 117 3.89 5.43 15.76
N VAL A 118 4.37 4.25 15.33
CA VAL A 118 3.60 3.35 14.46
C VAL A 118 2.29 2.95 15.12
N GLY A 119 2.32 2.53 16.38
CA GLY A 119 1.11 2.18 17.14
C GLY A 119 0.15 3.37 17.31
N ASP A 120 0.68 4.58 17.56
CA ASP A 120 -0.12 5.80 17.65
C ASP A 120 -0.78 6.15 16.32
N VAL A 121 -0.08 6.03 15.19
CA VAL A 121 -0.62 6.27 13.85
C VAL A 121 -1.76 5.30 13.56
N HIS A 122 -1.62 4.01 13.85
CA HIS A 122 -2.71 3.03 13.72
C HIS A 122 -3.95 3.43 14.53
N ARG A 123 -3.75 3.82 15.80
CA ARG A 123 -4.85 4.16 16.70
C ARG A 123 -5.54 5.46 16.31
N LEU A 124 -4.76 6.51 15.97
CA LEU A 124 -5.36 7.80 15.61
C LEU A 124 -6.12 7.75 14.29
N THR A 125 -5.64 6.99 13.31
CA THR A 125 -6.26 6.91 11.98
C THR A 125 -7.52 6.05 11.94
N ARG A 126 -7.79 5.25 12.97
CA ARG A 126 -9.08 4.55 13.19
C ARG A 126 -10.05 5.33 14.07
N ARG A 127 -9.75 6.57 14.43
CA ARG A 127 -10.56 7.41 15.31
C ARG A 127 -10.93 8.75 14.67
N LEU A 128 -10.80 8.84 13.34
CA LEU A 128 -11.15 10.08 12.65
C LEU A 128 -12.65 10.19 12.42
N ASP A 129 -13.37 9.06 12.39
CA ASP A 129 -14.83 9.00 12.46
C ASP A 129 -15.31 8.01 13.52
N ASP A 130 -16.57 7.53 13.43
CA ASP A 130 -17.22 6.69 14.44
C ASP A 130 -17.14 5.19 14.12
N ASP A 131 -16.70 4.81 12.90
CA ASP A 131 -16.54 3.41 12.54
C ASP A 131 -15.19 2.84 13.07
N PRO A 132 -14.98 1.51 13.08
CA PRO A 132 -13.74 0.94 13.63
C PRO A 132 -12.59 0.86 12.63
N TYR A 133 -12.82 1.21 11.38
CA TYR A 133 -11.85 1.03 10.30
C TYR A 133 -10.90 2.22 10.20
N THR A 134 -9.87 2.07 9.39
CA THR A 134 -8.93 3.17 9.12
C THR A 134 -9.52 4.09 8.07
N ASP A 135 -9.64 5.36 8.41
CA ASP A 135 -10.31 6.39 7.62
C ASP A 135 -9.47 6.95 6.47
N VAL A 136 -8.16 6.74 6.48
CA VAL A 136 -7.21 7.34 5.54
C VAL A 136 -6.14 6.34 5.13
N PHE A 137 -5.65 6.42 3.92
CA PHE A 137 -4.43 5.72 3.52
C PHE A 137 -3.23 6.45 4.10
N TRP A 138 -2.51 5.83 5.02
CA TRP A 138 -1.37 6.47 5.65
C TRP A 138 -0.05 5.73 5.36
N GLY A 139 1.04 6.48 5.45
CA GLY A 139 2.40 5.94 5.43
C GLY A 139 3.35 6.82 6.22
N ILE A 140 4.40 6.22 6.77
CA ILE A 140 5.49 6.95 7.43
C ILE A 140 6.63 7.06 6.44
N LEU A 141 6.91 8.29 5.98
CA LEU A 141 8.04 8.55 5.11
C LEU A 141 9.25 8.91 5.96
N THR A 142 10.21 8.02 5.93
CA THR A 142 11.51 8.17 6.58
C THR A 142 12.62 7.67 5.64
N GLY A 143 13.85 7.62 6.09
CA GLY A 143 14.99 7.11 5.35
C GLY A 143 16.21 7.03 6.28
N PHE A 144 17.32 6.50 5.81
CA PHE A 144 18.56 6.47 6.58
C PHE A 144 18.99 7.87 7.04
N ASP A 145 18.79 8.84 6.17
CA ASP A 145 19.01 10.27 6.39
C ASP A 145 17.99 11.07 5.55
N ALA A 146 18.01 12.39 5.69
CA ALA A 146 17.10 13.29 4.97
C ALA A 146 17.29 13.22 3.43
N GLU A 147 18.50 12.93 2.94
CA GLU A 147 18.75 12.80 1.50
C GLU A 147 18.09 11.53 0.94
N ASN A 148 18.22 10.42 1.66
CA ASN A 148 17.54 9.17 1.30
C ASN A 148 16.01 9.32 1.38
N ALA A 149 15.48 9.96 2.43
CA ALA A 149 14.07 10.27 2.57
C ALA A 149 13.56 11.18 1.43
N LEU A 150 14.36 12.19 1.05
CA LEU A 150 14.03 13.08 -0.07
C LEU A 150 13.96 12.31 -1.40
N ALA A 151 14.90 11.39 -1.64
CA ALA A 151 14.86 10.55 -2.84
C ALA A 151 13.60 9.66 -2.89
N ILE A 152 13.09 9.21 -1.74
CA ILE A 152 11.81 8.48 -1.65
C ILE A 152 10.64 9.44 -1.94
N ALA A 153 10.61 10.62 -1.31
CA ALA A 153 9.55 11.63 -1.50
C ALA A 153 9.46 12.12 -2.96
N MET A 154 10.58 12.19 -3.66
CA MET A 154 10.65 12.62 -5.06
C MET A 154 10.29 11.53 -6.08
N GLU A 155 10.15 10.26 -5.66
CA GLU A 155 9.75 9.19 -6.58
C GLU A 155 8.30 9.39 -7.02
N SER A 156 8.11 9.88 -8.24
CA SER A 156 6.80 10.26 -8.76
C SER A 156 6.26 9.29 -9.82
N LYS A 157 7.12 8.43 -10.37
CA LYS A 157 6.69 7.50 -11.42
C LYS A 157 5.96 6.31 -10.81
N PRO A 158 4.74 6.00 -11.27
CA PRO A 158 4.08 4.76 -10.88
C PRO A 158 4.95 3.54 -11.20
N LEU A 159 4.98 2.59 -10.29
CA LEU A 159 5.70 1.33 -10.47
C LEU A 159 4.75 0.22 -10.91
N THR A 160 4.88 -0.21 -12.16
CA THR A 160 4.25 -1.47 -12.61
C THR A 160 5.21 -2.61 -12.31
N ILE A 161 4.88 -3.40 -11.30
CA ILE A 161 5.69 -4.55 -10.87
C ILE A 161 5.52 -5.70 -11.85
N ARG A 162 6.60 -6.08 -12.51
CA ARG A 162 6.66 -7.19 -13.47
C ARG A 162 7.62 -8.27 -13.02
N LYS A 163 8.69 -7.87 -12.34
CA LYS A 163 9.78 -8.73 -11.92
C LYS A 163 9.83 -8.89 -10.41
N VAL A 164 9.78 -10.13 -9.96
CA VAL A 164 9.71 -10.48 -8.54
C VAL A 164 10.89 -11.37 -8.14
N ALA A 165 11.48 -11.11 -7.00
CA ALA A 165 12.41 -12.04 -6.35
C ALA A 165 11.98 -12.28 -4.91
N SER A 166 12.15 -13.49 -4.42
CA SER A 166 11.67 -13.87 -3.10
C SER A 166 12.56 -14.90 -2.41
N GLY A 167 12.72 -14.74 -1.10
CA GLY A 167 13.29 -15.74 -0.22
C GLY A 167 12.25 -16.66 0.44
N THR A 168 11.02 -16.67 -0.08
CA THR A 168 9.92 -17.55 0.33
C THR A 168 9.07 -17.93 -0.88
N GLU A 169 8.25 -18.96 -0.77
CA GLU A 169 7.36 -19.39 -1.85
C GLU A 169 6.28 -18.33 -2.16
N LEU A 170 6.09 -18.05 -3.44
CA LEU A 170 5.06 -17.15 -3.97
C LEU A 170 4.29 -17.81 -5.13
N ALA A 171 3.08 -17.33 -5.37
CA ALA A 171 2.26 -17.69 -6.53
C ALA A 171 2.82 -17.05 -7.81
N LEU A 172 3.94 -17.56 -8.34
CA LEU A 172 4.61 -17.00 -9.52
C LEU A 172 3.79 -17.07 -10.79
N ASP A 173 2.74 -17.89 -10.86
CA ASP A 173 1.76 -17.87 -11.96
C ASP A 173 1.05 -16.50 -12.07
N ARG A 174 1.02 -15.70 -11.02
CA ARG A 174 0.38 -14.38 -10.92
C ARG A 174 1.25 -13.21 -11.37
N VAL A 175 2.55 -13.40 -11.59
CA VAL A 175 3.49 -12.33 -11.99
C VAL A 175 4.04 -12.57 -13.41
N ASP A 176 4.61 -11.55 -14.04
CA ASP A 176 5.19 -11.68 -15.39
C ASP A 176 6.45 -12.57 -15.37
N GLU A 177 7.42 -12.24 -14.51
CA GLU A 177 8.61 -13.05 -14.30
C GLU A 177 9.04 -13.02 -12.83
N GLY A 178 9.76 -14.04 -12.40
CA GLY A 178 10.25 -14.07 -11.03
C GLY A 178 11.03 -15.32 -10.67
N VAL A 179 11.62 -15.25 -9.47
CA VAL A 179 12.25 -16.38 -8.81
C VAL A 179 11.90 -16.37 -7.32
N CYS A 180 11.55 -17.51 -6.79
CA CYS A 180 11.44 -17.72 -5.35
C CYS A 180 12.32 -18.90 -4.92
N TYR A 181 13.03 -18.69 -3.81
CA TYR A 181 13.83 -19.71 -3.13
C TYR A 181 13.03 -20.20 -1.94
N ASP A 182 12.85 -21.52 -1.86
CA ASP A 182 12.02 -22.13 -0.84
C ASP A 182 12.71 -22.07 0.54
N GLU A 183 12.08 -21.44 1.51
CA GLU A 183 12.62 -21.34 2.88
C GLU A 183 12.44 -22.62 3.71
N LEU A 184 11.62 -23.56 3.23
CA LEU A 184 11.30 -24.81 3.92
C LEU A 184 12.06 -26.01 3.33
N LYS A 185 12.49 -25.92 2.05
CA LYS A 185 13.17 -27.00 1.31
C LYS A 185 14.49 -26.52 0.74
N GLN A 186 15.58 -27.04 1.30
CA GLN A 186 16.92 -26.79 0.78
C GLN A 186 17.08 -27.28 -0.65
N GLY A 187 17.78 -26.51 -1.48
CA GLY A 187 18.04 -26.87 -2.88
C GLY A 187 16.84 -26.73 -3.81
N HIS A 188 15.74 -26.10 -3.36
CA HIS A 188 14.53 -25.91 -4.15
C HIS A 188 14.29 -24.44 -4.48
N SER A 189 14.00 -24.15 -5.74
CA SER A 189 13.51 -22.86 -6.20
C SER A 189 12.48 -23.03 -7.31
N VAL A 190 11.69 -22.00 -7.53
CA VAL A 190 10.77 -21.91 -8.65
C VAL A 190 11.10 -20.65 -9.43
N ARG A 191 11.21 -20.76 -10.74
CA ARG A 191 11.46 -19.64 -11.64
C ARG A 191 10.37 -19.53 -12.69
N LYS A 192 9.99 -18.32 -13.01
CA LYS A 192 9.12 -17.99 -14.13
C LYS A 192 9.81 -16.99 -15.04
N GLN A 193 9.89 -17.30 -16.30
CA GLN A 193 10.25 -16.35 -17.36
C GLN A 193 8.98 -15.75 -17.96
N SER A 194 9.10 -14.53 -18.47
CA SER A 194 7.95 -13.87 -19.11
C SER A 194 7.35 -14.73 -20.23
N GLY A 195 6.02 -14.87 -20.20
CA GLY A 195 5.29 -15.69 -21.18
C GLY A 195 5.36 -17.21 -20.96
N GLN A 196 6.06 -17.69 -19.90
CA GLN A 196 6.17 -19.11 -19.60
C GLN A 196 5.46 -19.48 -18.30
N ALA A 197 5.18 -20.76 -18.11
CA ALA A 197 4.70 -21.28 -16.83
C ALA A 197 5.87 -21.32 -15.82
N PRO A 198 5.58 -21.22 -14.50
CA PRO A 198 6.58 -21.44 -13.47
C PRO A 198 7.20 -22.85 -13.58
N ALA A 199 8.51 -22.94 -13.41
CA ALA A 199 9.26 -24.20 -13.43
C ALA A 199 10.07 -24.36 -12.14
N VAL A 200 10.10 -25.58 -11.62
CA VAL A 200 10.95 -25.95 -10.49
C VAL A 200 12.38 -26.07 -10.97
N GLU A 201 13.31 -25.47 -10.22
CA GLU A 201 14.75 -25.51 -10.49
C GLU A 201 15.50 -25.99 -9.24
N VAL A 202 16.70 -26.53 -9.44
CA VAL A 202 17.62 -26.83 -8.35
C VAL A 202 18.31 -25.55 -7.91
N ALA A 203 18.11 -25.16 -6.65
CA ALA A 203 18.78 -24.03 -6.03
C ALA A 203 20.11 -24.46 -5.39
N PRO A 204 21.05 -23.53 -5.18
CA PRO A 204 22.19 -23.76 -4.29
C PRO A 204 21.74 -24.19 -2.89
N ALA A 205 22.55 -24.96 -2.19
CA ALA A 205 22.27 -25.34 -0.80
C ALA A 205 22.25 -24.13 0.12
N ASP A 206 23.11 -23.14 -0.14
CA ASP A 206 23.07 -21.80 0.44
C ASP A 206 22.64 -20.80 -0.64
N THR A 207 21.51 -20.14 -0.45
CA THR A 207 20.91 -19.24 -1.45
C THR A 207 21.30 -17.78 -1.27
N THR A 208 22.19 -17.45 -0.33
CA THR A 208 22.58 -16.07 0.02
C THR A 208 23.10 -15.31 -1.19
N GLN A 209 24.10 -15.86 -1.89
CA GLN A 209 24.66 -15.23 -3.09
C GLN A 209 23.63 -15.08 -4.21
N ALA A 210 22.75 -16.09 -4.36
CA ALA A 210 21.72 -16.06 -5.39
C ALA A 210 20.67 -14.94 -5.11
N LEU A 211 20.28 -14.74 -3.87
CA LEU A 211 19.35 -13.66 -3.45
C LEU A 211 20.01 -12.28 -3.59
N VAL A 212 21.29 -12.12 -3.21
CA VAL A 212 22.03 -10.87 -3.44
C VAL A 212 22.15 -10.57 -4.92
N SER A 213 22.45 -11.59 -5.74
CA SER A 213 22.51 -11.44 -7.21
C SER A 213 21.16 -11.09 -7.82
N ALA A 214 20.07 -11.69 -7.30
CA ALA A 214 18.71 -11.35 -7.70
C ALA A 214 18.39 -9.87 -7.42
N LEU A 215 18.86 -9.30 -6.30
CA LEU A 215 18.73 -7.87 -6.00
C LEU A 215 19.59 -7.00 -6.89
N ASN A 216 20.90 -7.26 -6.94
CA ASN A 216 21.89 -6.37 -7.54
C ASN A 216 21.86 -6.41 -9.08
N VAL A 217 21.72 -7.60 -9.65
CA VAL A 217 21.76 -7.84 -11.10
C VAL A 217 20.34 -8.02 -11.66
N GLY A 218 19.54 -8.78 -10.94
CA GLY A 218 18.13 -9.02 -11.30
C GLY A 218 17.29 -7.76 -11.26
N ALA A 219 17.58 -6.82 -10.37
CA ALA A 219 16.86 -5.56 -10.19
C ALA A 219 15.33 -5.75 -10.15
N PRO A 220 14.79 -6.55 -9.21
CA PRO A 220 13.34 -6.82 -9.14
C PRO A 220 12.57 -5.56 -8.73
N ASP A 221 11.31 -5.48 -9.17
CA ASP A 221 10.37 -4.44 -8.76
C ASP A 221 9.74 -4.74 -7.38
N LEU A 222 9.69 -6.02 -7.02
CA LEU A 222 9.18 -6.52 -5.74
C LEU A 222 10.16 -7.55 -5.16
N PHE A 223 10.51 -7.36 -3.89
CA PHE A 223 11.26 -8.34 -3.12
C PHE A 223 10.45 -8.81 -1.91
N VAL A 224 10.38 -10.12 -1.69
CA VAL A 224 9.57 -10.71 -0.61
C VAL A 224 10.44 -11.61 0.26
N THR A 225 10.30 -11.48 1.57
CA THR A 225 11.02 -12.34 2.53
C THR A 225 10.10 -12.83 3.64
N SER A 226 10.50 -13.92 4.25
CA SER A 226 9.89 -14.51 5.43
C SER A 226 10.98 -15.21 6.25
N GLY A 227 10.61 -15.80 7.40
CA GLY A 227 11.54 -16.50 8.27
C GLY A 227 12.04 -15.65 9.44
N HIS A 228 12.99 -16.18 10.21
CA HIS A 228 13.52 -15.51 11.39
C HIS A 228 14.26 -14.23 11.04
N ALA A 229 14.05 -13.19 11.82
CA ALA A 229 14.71 -11.91 11.66
C ALA A 229 14.81 -11.17 12.99
N THR A 230 15.71 -10.21 13.04
CA THR A 230 15.79 -9.17 14.04
C THR A 230 15.75 -7.81 13.33
N GLU A 231 15.83 -6.74 14.08
CA GLU A 231 16.00 -5.40 13.50
C GLU A 231 17.35 -5.19 12.81
N ARG A 232 18.29 -6.17 12.86
CA ARG A 232 19.66 -6.11 12.31
C ARG A 232 19.95 -7.14 11.24
N ASP A 233 19.18 -8.20 11.19
CA ASP A 233 19.42 -9.31 10.27
C ASP A 233 18.13 -10.03 9.86
N TRP A 234 18.20 -10.69 8.71
CA TRP A 234 17.24 -11.68 8.25
C TRP A 234 17.96 -13.00 8.00
N GLN A 235 17.56 -14.05 8.70
CA GLN A 235 18.01 -15.42 8.46
C GLN A 235 17.31 -15.97 7.21
N ILE A 236 18.09 -16.32 6.21
CA ILE A 236 17.59 -16.96 4.99
C ILE A 236 17.36 -18.44 5.29
N GLY A 237 16.19 -18.97 4.85
CA GLY A 237 15.83 -20.37 5.16
C GLY A 237 15.28 -20.55 6.58
N PHE A 238 14.08 -21.09 6.67
CA PHE A 238 13.39 -21.28 7.95
C PHE A 238 13.66 -22.67 8.57
N ARG A 239 13.82 -23.71 7.73
CA ARG A 239 13.95 -25.12 8.18
C ARG A 239 15.31 -25.74 7.89
N TYR A 240 16.27 -25.02 7.32
CA TYR A 240 17.60 -25.53 7.02
C TYR A 240 18.66 -24.43 7.21
N PRO A 241 19.90 -24.80 7.50
CA PRO A 241 21.00 -23.83 7.58
C PRO A 241 21.18 -23.07 6.27
N ASN A 242 21.17 -21.76 6.37
CA ASN A 242 21.40 -20.84 5.26
C ASN A 242 22.11 -19.59 5.80
N GLY A 243 22.49 -18.65 4.92
CA GLY A 243 23.13 -17.42 5.36
C GLY A 243 22.15 -16.38 5.90
N TYR A 244 22.65 -15.15 6.00
CA TYR A 244 21.93 -14.01 6.53
C TYR A 244 22.04 -12.81 5.61
N PHE A 245 21.02 -11.95 5.61
CA PHE A 245 21.20 -10.55 5.27
C PHE A 245 21.41 -9.78 6.57
N LYS A 246 22.42 -8.91 6.59
CA LYS A 246 22.77 -8.10 7.77
C LYS A 246 22.90 -6.64 7.39
N SER A 247 22.50 -5.76 8.32
CA SER A 247 22.59 -4.30 8.16
C SER A 247 23.62 -3.69 9.11
N LYS A 248 24.27 -2.61 8.67
CA LYS A 248 25.09 -1.75 9.49
C LYS A 248 25.19 -0.36 8.86
N ALA A 249 24.83 0.67 9.59
CA ALA A 249 24.91 2.08 9.17
C ALA A 249 24.29 2.32 7.78
N GLY A 250 23.12 1.73 7.54
CA GLY A 250 22.40 1.82 6.27
C GLY A 250 22.97 0.99 5.12
N ALA A 251 24.13 0.34 5.30
CA ALA A 251 24.65 -0.65 4.36
C ALA A 251 24.05 -2.03 4.63
N MET A 252 23.80 -2.80 3.57
CA MET A 252 23.29 -4.16 3.66
C MET A 252 24.22 -5.15 2.93
N ARG A 253 24.36 -6.35 3.48
CA ARG A 253 25.14 -7.44 2.88
C ARG A 253 24.52 -8.79 3.14
N GLY A 254 24.71 -9.72 2.23
CA GLY A 254 24.56 -11.14 2.47
C GLY A 254 25.83 -11.70 3.11
N GLU A 255 25.70 -12.66 4.01
CA GLU A 255 26.80 -13.44 4.62
C GLU A 255 26.37 -14.91 4.58
N ASP A 256 27.07 -15.72 3.78
CA ASP A 256 26.73 -17.14 3.61
C ASP A 256 27.19 -17.99 4.79
N THR A 257 26.85 -19.28 4.77
CA THR A 257 27.23 -20.25 5.82
C THR A 257 28.72 -20.50 5.91
N ALA A 258 29.51 -20.11 4.89
CA ALA A 258 30.96 -20.17 4.88
C ALA A 258 31.62 -18.85 5.37
N GLY A 259 30.80 -17.82 5.68
CA GLY A 259 31.28 -16.49 6.10
C GLY A 259 31.68 -15.60 4.93
N GLN A 260 31.36 -15.95 3.69
CA GLN A 260 31.63 -15.10 2.52
C GLN A 260 30.60 -13.96 2.49
N ILE A 261 31.09 -12.74 2.21
CA ILE A 261 30.30 -11.52 2.24
C ILE A 261 29.97 -11.05 0.82
N PHE A 262 28.71 -10.72 0.58
CA PHE A 262 28.17 -10.21 -0.67
C PHE A 262 27.47 -8.87 -0.42
N PRO A 263 28.05 -7.71 -0.81
CA PRO A 263 27.37 -6.42 -0.63
C PRO A 263 26.07 -6.33 -1.44
N VAL A 264 25.05 -5.73 -0.83
CA VAL A 264 23.80 -5.40 -1.53
C VAL A 264 23.86 -3.94 -1.99
N SER A 265 23.65 -3.75 -3.31
CA SER A 265 23.59 -2.44 -3.96
C SER A 265 22.61 -2.53 -5.13
N SER A 266 21.36 -2.17 -4.88
CA SER A 266 20.27 -2.24 -5.86
C SER A 266 19.49 -0.94 -5.81
N HIS A 267 19.57 -0.12 -6.86
CA HIS A 267 19.09 1.26 -6.82
C HIS A 267 17.73 1.48 -7.51
N ASN A 268 17.23 0.49 -8.26
CA ASN A 268 15.93 0.59 -8.90
C ASN A 268 14.82 0.71 -7.83
N PRO A 269 13.82 1.60 -8.05
CA PRO A 269 12.65 1.70 -7.18
C PRO A 269 11.95 0.34 -7.03
N LYS A 270 11.60 -0.02 -5.81
CA LYS A 270 10.92 -1.29 -5.53
C LYS A 270 10.04 -1.25 -4.28
N VAL A 271 9.16 -2.23 -4.21
CA VAL A 271 8.42 -2.60 -3.01
C VAL A 271 9.15 -3.73 -2.28
N TYR A 272 9.17 -3.67 -0.95
CA TYR A 272 9.71 -4.75 -0.11
C TYR A 272 8.66 -5.26 0.88
N LEU A 273 8.46 -6.57 0.92
CA LEU A 273 7.46 -7.24 1.75
C LEU A 273 8.10 -8.30 2.68
N PRO A 274 8.57 -7.92 3.87
CA PRO A 274 9.01 -8.87 4.90
C PRO A 274 7.80 -9.43 5.67
N ILE A 275 7.05 -10.31 5.02
CA ILE A 275 5.70 -10.72 5.43
C ILE A 275 5.63 -11.59 6.70
N GLY A 276 6.69 -12.31 7.02
CA GLY A 276 6.77 -13.18 8.19
C GLY A 276 7.99 -12.90 9.07
N ASN A 277 8.69 -11.80 8.82
CA ASN A 277 9.93 -11.45 9.49
C ASN A 277 9.68 -10.64 10.76
N CYS A 278 10.21 -11.08 11.90
CA CYS A 278 10.19 -10.31 13.14
C CYS A 278 10.98 -9.00 13.00
N LEU A 279 10.49 -7.91 13.58
CA LEU A 279 11.22 -6.64 13.80
C LEU A 279 11.77 -5.98 12.51
N MET A 280 11.41 -6.45 11.32
CA MET A 280 11.94 -5.92 10.08
C MET A 280 11.47 -4.48 9.79
N GLY A 281 10.39 -4.03 10.42
CA GLY A 281 9.92 -2.64 10.41
C GLY A 281 10.39 -1.82 11.61
N HIS A 282 11.08 -2.42 12.58
CA HIS A 282 11.52 -1.73 13.79
C HIS A 282 12.75 -0.86 13.52
N ILE A 283 12.63 0.43 13.82
CA ILE A 283 13.72 1.40 13.70
C ILE A 283 14.10 1.86 15.11
N ASP A 284 15.24 1.37 15.61
CA ASP A 284 15.79 1.70 16.92
C ASP A 284 17.18 2.39 16.83
N GLY A 285 17.66 2.59 15.59
CA GLY A 285 18.95 3.22 15.35
C GLY A 285 19.41 3.07 13.89
N PRO A 286 20.61 3.56 13.56
CA PRO A 286 21.14 3.62 12.19
C PRO A 286 21.44 2.24 11.59
N ASP A 287 21.49 1.20 12.42
CA ASP A 287 21.74 -0.17 11.98
C ASP A 287 20.47 -0.93 11.63
N ALA A 288 19.29 -0.30 11.71
CA ALA A 288 18.02 -0.95 11.43
C ALA A 288 17.91 -1.43 9.98
N MET A 289 17.44 -2.68 9.79
CA MET A 289 17.23 -3.31 8.48
C MET A 289 16.30 -2.48 7.59
N ALA A 290 15.23 -1.91 8.15
CA ALA A 290 14.33 -1.03 7.39
C ALA A 290 15.07 0.11 6.69
N LEU A 291 15.98 0.79 7.39
CA LEU A 291 16.80 1.87 6.84
C LEU A 291 17.79 1.37 5.78
N ALA A 292 18.36 0.18 5.98
CA ALA A 292 19.27 -0.43 5.00
C ALA A 292 18.55 -0.83 3.70
N TRP A 293 17.32 -1.35 3.79
CA TRP A 293 16.48 -1.62 2.62
C TRP A 293 16.18 -0.34 1.83
N MET A 294 15.83 0.75 2.50
CA MET A 294 15.57 2.04 1.85
C MET A 294 16.82 2.62 1.18
N LYS A 295 17.99 2.54 1.83
CA LYS A 295 19.23 3.14 1.35
C LYS A 295 19.97 2.28 0.33
N SER A 296 20.20 1.00 0.64
CA SER A 296 21.05 0.11 -0.16
C SER A 296 20.28 -0.69 -1.22
N ALA A 297 19.00 -0.93 -0.99
CA ALA A 297 18.19 -1.75 -1.90
C ALA A 297 17.16 -0.96 -2.72
N GLY A 298 17.11 0.37 -2.62
CA GLY A 298 16.24 1.20 -3.44
C GLY A 298 14.74 1.09 -3.11
N VAL A 299 14.39 0.64 -1.91
CA VAL A 299 12.99 0.50 -1.48
C VAL A 299 12.32 1.86 -1.37
N ARG A 300 11.10 1.98 -1.91
CA ARG A 300 10.24 3.17 -1.88
C ARG A 300 9.01 2.98 -1.03
N GLN A 301 8.46 1.76 -1.00
CA GLN A 301 7.41 1.35 -0.08
C GLN A 301 7.76 0.00 0.53
N MET A 302 7.49 -0.16 1.81
CA MET A 302 7.57 -1.45 2.49
C MET A 302 6.58 -1.52 3.65
N LEU A 303 6.17 -2.72 3.98
CA LEU A 303 5.60 -3.00 5.30
C LEU A 303 6.67 -3.66 6.20
N GLY A 304 6.43 -3.72 7.50
CA GLY A 304 7.30 -4.49 8.40
C GLY A 304 6.81 -4.49 9.82
N TYR A 305 6.95 -5.64 10.48
CA TYR A 305 6.63 -5.77 11.89
C TYR A 305 7.60 -4.95 12.75
N ILE A 306 7.06 -4.18 13.67
CA ILE A 306 7.82 -3.41 14.68
C ILE A 306 7.99 -4.18 15.99
N LYS A 307 7.41 -5.37 16.07
CA LYS A 307 7.48 -6.36 17.17
C LYS A 307 7.74 -7.74 16.58
N PRO A 308 8.09 -8.75 17.42
CA PRO A 308 8.20 -10.14 16.95
C PRO A 308 6.90 -10.63 16.31
N THR A 309 6.98 -11.23 15.13
CA THR A 309 5.83 -11.79 14.43
C THR A 309 5.48 -13.16 15.00
N TRP A 310 4.35 -13.28 15.67
CA TRP A 310 3.89 -14.57 16.17
C TRP A 310 2.55 -15.02 15.60
N TYR A 311 1.73 -14.10 15.10
CA TYR A 311 0.43 -14.42 14.49
C TYR A 311 0.47 -14.35 12.97
N GLY A 312 0.92 -13.22 12.40
CA GLY A 312 1.23 -13.08 10.98
C GLY A 312 0.09 -12.66 10.08
N TYR A 313 -1.09 -12.28 10.62
CA TYR A 313 -2.24 -11.89 9.80
C TYR A 313 -1.95 -10.66 8.94
N MET A 314 -1.33 -9.63 9.52
CA MET A 314 -1.05 -8.37 8.79
C MET A 314 0.07 -8.49 7.77
N GLY A 315 1.08 -9.32 8.02
CA GLY A 315 2.16 -9.52 7.06
C GLY A 315 1.74 -10.44 5.90
N TRP A 316 1.46 -11.70 6.22
CA TRP A 316 1.12 -12.71 5.21
C TRP A 316 -0.14 -12.39 4.41
N GLY A 317 -1.14 -11.79 5.03
CA GLY A 317 -2.42 -11.50 4.37
C GLY A 317 -2.34 -10.43 3.30
N VAL A 318 -1.30 -9.60 3.30
CA VAL A 318 -1.09 -8.63 2.20
C VAL A 318 -0.84 -9.36 0.87
N LEU A 319 -0.22 -10.56 0.89
CA LEU A 319 -0.04 -11.35 -0.34
C LEU A 319 -1.37 -11.78 -0.96
N ASP A 320 -2.40 -12.09 -0.14
CA ASP A 320 -3.72 -12.50 -0.62
C ASP A 320 -4.41 -11.40 -1.44
N TYR A 321 -4.09 -10.12 -1.15
CA TYR A 321 -4.59 -8.97 -1.91
C TYR A 321 -3.62 -8.53 -2.99
N PHE A 322 -2.33 -8.38 -2.69
CA PHE A 322 -1.37 -7.76 -3.59
C PHE A 322 -0.87 -8.71 -4.67
N VAL A 323 -0.38 -9.89 -4.28
CA VAL A 323 0.23 -10.84 -5.22
C VAL A 323 -0.82 -11.73 -5.89
N GLU A 324 -1.79 -12.23 -5.10
CA GLU A 324 -2.77 -13.19 -5.62
C GLU A 324 -3.90 -12.54 -6.42
N GLN A 325 -3.99 -11.19 -6.41
CA GLN A 325 -4.94 -10.41 -7.20
C GLN A 325 -4.21 -9.37 -8.08
N PRO A 326 -3.33 -9.82 -9.00
CA PRO A 326 -2.44 -8.93 -9.74
C PRO A 326 -3.19 -7.85 -10.52
N GLY A 327 -2.72 -6.61 -10.40
CA GLY A 327 -3.30 -5.45 -11.06
C GLY A 327 -4.54 -4.86 -10.38
N ARG A 328 -5.11 -5.51 -9.34
CA ARG A 328 -6.32 -5.01 -8.67
C ARG A 328 -6.02 -3.89 -7.69
N TYR A 329 -5.06 -4.07 -6.81
CA TYR A 329 -4.71 -3.14 -5.74
C TYR A 329 -3.33 -2.53 -5.95
N THR A 330 -3.15 -1.28 -5.56
CA THR A 330 -1.83 -0.74 -5.24
C THR A 330 -1.31 -1.41 -3.97
N MET A 331 -0.01 -1.27 -3.68
CA MET A 331 0.56 -1.77 -2.42
C MET A 331 -0.14 -1.15 -1.20
N THR A 332 -0.43 0.14 -1.26
CA THR A 332 -1.19 0.85 -0.22
C THR A 332 -2.59 0.27 -0.05
N GLU A 333 -3.35 0.15 -1.14
CA GLU A 333 -4.69 -0.44 -1.09
C GLU A 333 -4.68 -1.90 -0.57
N ALA A 334 -3.70 -2.71 -0.95
CA ALA A 334 -3.58 -4.09 -0.46
C ALA A 334 -3.31 -4.17 1.05
N PHE A 335 -2.45 -3.27 1.58
CA PHE A 335 -2.19 -3.17 3.01
C PHE A 335 -3.47 -2.78 3.77
N PHE A 336 -4.19 -1.76 3.32
CA PHE A 336 -5.40 -1.30 3.99
C PHE A 336 -6.60 -2.23 3.79
N ALA A 337 -6.69 -2.95 2.67
CA ALA A 337 -7.67 -4.02 2.50
C ALA A 337 -7.45 -5.15 3.52
N ASN A 338 -6.19 -5.52 3.78
CA ASN A 338 -5.86 -6.52 4.79
C ASN A 338 -6.10 -6.01 6.21
N GLN A 339 -5.85 -4.72 6.48
CA GLN A 339 -6.18 -4.10 7.76
C GLN A 339 -7.69 -4.07 8.00
N ALA A 340 -8.48 -3.66 6.99
CA ALA A 340 -9.94 -3.69 7.06
C ALA A 340 -10.46 -5.13 7.29
N ALA A 341 -9.85 -6.12 6.64
CA ALA A 341 -10.16 -7.53 6.85
C ALA A 341 -9.89 -7.99 8.30
N LEU A 342 -8.77 -7.56 8.89
CA LEU A 342 -8.43 -7.86 10.29
C LEU A 342 -9.44 -7.22 11.25
N VAL A 343 -9.74 -5.94 11.07
CA VAL A 343 -10.71 -5.21 11.90
C VAL A 343 -12.09 -5.85 11.79
N HIS A 344 -12.54 -6.16 10.56
CA HIS A 344 -13.81 -6.85 10.34
C HIS A 344 -13.86 -8.20 11.07
N ARG A 345 -12.76 -8.96 11.05
CA ARG A 345 -12.67 -10.24 11.76
C ARG A 345 -12.74 -10.04 13.29
N LEU A 346 -12.11 -9.00 13.83
CA LEU A 346 -12.26 -8.63 15.25
C LEU A 346 -13.70 -8.24 15.59
N GLU A 347 -14.31 -7.32 14.85
CA GLU A 347 -15.67 -6.84 15.09
C GLU A 347 -16.71 -7.97 15.01
N THR A 348 -16.53 -8.96 14.13
CA THR A 348 -17.47 -10.08 13.96
C THR A 348 -17.21 -11.25 14.90
N MET A 349 -15.97 -11.55 15.21
CA MET A 349 -15.58 -12.75 15.96
C MET A 349 -15.28 -12.47 17.45
N PHE A 350 -14.85 -11.23 17.77
CA PHE A 350 -14.47 -10.81 19.12
C PHE A 350 -15.01 -9.41 19.45
N PRO A 351 -16.33 -9.14 19.28
CA PRO A 351 -16.90 -7.80 19.34
C PRO A 351 -16.67 -7.09 20.69
N GLU A 352 -16.57 -7.83 21.80
CA GLU A 352 -16.37 -7.27 23.14
C GLU A 352 -14.99 -6.62 23.33
N VAL A 353 -14.00 -7.03 22.54
CA VAL A 353 -12.60 -6.57 22.66
C VAL A 353 -12.07 -5.92 21.37
N ALA A 354 -12.85 -5.90 20.29
CA ALA A 354 -12.40 -5.44 18.98
C ALA A 354 -11.79 -4.02 18.99
N ARG A 355 -12.29 -3.16 19.89
CA ARG A 355 -11.87 -1.74 20.03
C ARG A 355 -11.01 -1.48 21.27
N GLU A 356 -10.69 -2.52 22.05
CA GLU A 356 -9.84 -2.37 23.24
C GLU A 356 -8.40 -2.03 22.86
N GLU A 357 -7.73 -1.31 23.75
CA GLU A 357 -6.29 -1.05 23.62
C GLU A 357 -5.49 -2.27 24.06
N VAL A 358 -4.45 -2.58 23.28
CA VAL A 358 -3.49 -3.63 23.63
C VAL A 358 -2.52 -3.08 24.66
N ILE A 359 -2.42 -3.74 25.81
CA ILE A 359 -1.62 -3.33 26.97
C ILE A 359 -0.39 -4.20 27.19
N GLY A 360 -0.28 -5.35 26.51
CA GLY A 360 0.81 -6.33 26.61
C GLY A 360 1.50 -6.62 25.28
N ASP A 361 2.41 -7.57 25.31
CA ASP A 361 3.23 -7.93 24.14
C ASP A 361 2.66 -9.09 23.30
N MET A 362 1.54 -9.68 23.75
CA MET A 362 0.89 -10.81 23.07
C MET A 362 -0.60 -10.56 22.79
N GLY A 363 -1.01 -9.29 22.68
CA GLY A 363 -2.39 -8.91 22.37
C GLY A 363 -3.31 -8.91 23.60
N GLU A 364 -2.76 -8.80 24.80
CA GLU A 364 -3.56 -8.63 26.02
C GLU A 364 -4.27 -7.29 26.02
N CYS A 365 -5.49 -7.25 26.54
CA CYS A 365 -6.28 -6.05 26.75
C CYS A 365 -6.98 -6.10 28.12
N ALA A 366 -7.63 -4.99 28.50
CA ALA A 366 -8.24 -4.86 29.82
C ALA A 366 -9.43 -5.84 30.04
N LYS A 367 -10.11 -6.22 28.97
CA LYS A 367 -11.23 -7.17 29.01
C LYS A 367 -10.76 -8.59 28.65
N PRO A 368 -11.41 -9.64 29.18
CA PRO A 368 -11.14 -11.01 28.74
C PRO A 368 -11.57 -11.21 27.27
N VAL A 369 -10.75 -11.94 26.54
CA VAL A 369 -11.00 -12.24 25.11
C VAL A 369 -11.88 -13.48 25.02
N HIS A 370 -13.08 -13.33 24.49
CA HIS A 370 -14.03 -14.42 24.25
C HIS A 370 -14.50 -14.40 22.78
N PRO A 371 -14.43 -15.54 22.07
CA PRO A 371 -14.99 -15.64 20.74
C PRO A 371 -16.52 -15.56 20.79
N SER A 372 -17.13 -14.89 19.80
CA SER A 372 -18.58 -14.93 19.62
C SER A 372 -19.09 -16.35 19.36
N ALA A 373 -20.39 -16.60 19.48
CA ALA A 373 -20.99 -17.91 19.21
C ALA A 373 -20.67 -18.38 17.75
N ALA A 374 -20.68 -17.45 16.78
CA ALA A 374 -20.33 -17.74 15.39
C ALA A 374 -18.84 -18.12 15.26
N ALA A 375 -17.96 -17.41 15.94
CA ALA A 375 -16.52 -17.68 15.94
C ALA A 375 -16.20 -19.03 16.59
N ALA A 376 -16.81 -19.34 17.73
CA ALA A 376 -16.64 -20.63 18.41
C ALA A 376 -17.15 -21.79 17.53
N GLY A 377 -18.28 -21.61 16.83
CA GLY A 377 -18.79 -22.57 15.84
C GLY A 377 -17.89 -22.78 14.63
N ALA A 378 -17.08 -21.77 14.26
CA ALA A 378 -16.08 -21.84 13.22
C ALA A 378 -14.70 -22.34 13.70
N GLY A 379 -14.57 -22.76 14.96
CA GLY A 379 -13.33 -23.23 15.54
C GLY A 379 -12.29 -22.15 15.81
N VAL A 380 -12.69 -20.87 15.87
CA VAL A 380 -11.81 -19.73 16.17
C VAL A 380 -11.58 -19.68 17.68
N SER A 381 -10.32 -19.62 18.09
CA SER A 381 -9.88 -19.74 19.48
C SER A 381 -9.65 -18.37 20.16
N ILE A 382 -9.50 -18.39 21.49
CA ILE A 382 -9.06 -17.22 22.27
C ILE A 382 -7.69 -16.73 21.79
N ALA A 383 -6.78 -17.65 21.45
CA ALA A 383 -5.45 -17.31 20.92
C ALA A 383 -5.54 -16.53 19.60
N ASP A 384 -6.52 -16.85 18.73
CA ASP A 384 -6.78 -16.07 17.51
C ASP A 384 -7.22 -14.64 17.83
N GLY A 385 -8.03 -14.44 18.87
CA GLY A 385 -8.45 -13.11 19.32
C GLY A 385 -7.28 -12.27 19.80
N HIS A 386 -6.41 -12.83 20.64
CA HIS A 386 -5.18 -12.17 21.07
C HIS A 386 -4.26 -11.87 19.87
N GLY A 387 -4.13 -12.83 18.93
CA GLY A 387 -3.31 -12.67 17.73
C GLY A 387 -3.80 -11.52 16.83
N LEU A 388 -5.10 -11.41 16.61
CA LEU A 388 -5.69 -10.33 15.83
C LEU A 388 -5.52 -8.97 16.52
N LEU A 389 -5.73 -8.89 17.85
CA LEU A 389 -5.52 -7.67 18.63
C LEU A 389 -4.05 -7.23 18.56
N PHE A 390 -3.11 -8.16 18.68
CA PHE A 390 -1.68 -7.88 18.55
C PHE A 390 -1.35 -7.34 17.15
N ASP A 391 -1.73 -8.08 16.10
CA ASP A 391 -1.38 -7.73 14.72
C ASP A 391 -1.98 -6.40 14.23
N ARG A 392 -3.07 -5.94 14.87
CA ARG A 392 -3.80 -4.73 14.46
C ARG A 392 -2.94 -3.47 14.43
N ASP A 393 -1.96 -3.35 15.33
CA ASP A 393 -1.22 -2.11 15.58
C ASP A 393 0.32 -2.24 15.46
N VAL A 394 0.85 -3.38 14.94
CA VAL A 394 2.29 -3.69 14.99
C VAL A 394 2.98 -3.80 13.64
N VAL A 395 2.32 -3.42 12.55
CA VAL A 395 2.93 -3.41 11.22
C VAL A 395 3.02 -1.99 10.68
N ALA A 396 4.24 -1.49 10.52
CA ALA A 396 4.48 -0.21 9.87
C ALA A 396 4.27 -0.31 8.35
N PHE A 397 3.73 0.75 7.76
CA PHE A 397 3.80 1.01 6.33
C PHE A 397 4.73 2.20 6.10
N TYR A 398 5.87 1.94 5.47
CA TYR A 398 6.86 2.98 5.17
C TYR A 398 6.80 3.41 3.70
N GLY A 399 6.94 4.72 3.48
CA GLY A 399 6.91 5.36 2.17
C GLY A 399 5.73 6.31 1.99
N ASP A 400 5.62 6.90 0.81
CA ASP A 400 4.49 7.75 0.45
C ASP A 400 3.26 6.87 0.13
N PRO A 401 2.13 7.01 0.87
CA PRO A 401 0.94 6.20 0.64
C PRO A 401 0.26 6.48 -0.71
N ALA A 402 0.52 7.62 -1.34
CA ALA A 402 -0.02 7.96 -2.65
C ALA A 402 0.89 7.54 -3.82
N TRP A 403 2.08 6.97 -3.55
CA TRP A 403 2.88 6.41 -4.62
C TRP A 403 2.29 5.10 -5.12
N GLU A 404 1.95 5.07 -6.41
CA GLU A 404 1.29 3.91 -7.02
C GLU A 404 2.30 2.82 -7.40
N ALA A 405 2.42 1.80 -6.56
CA ALA A 405 3.09 0.55 -6.89
C ALA A 405 2.03 -0.55 -7.02
N ARG A 406 1.95 -1.20 -8.19
CA ARG A 406 0.92 -2.20 -8.52
C ARG A 406 1.52 -3.31 -9.35
N LEU A 407 1.12 -4.57 -9.11
CA LEU A 407 1.49 -5.65 -10.02
C LEU A 407 0.92 -5.37 -11.42
N ALA A 408 1.64 -5.78 -12.45
CA ALA A 408 1.10 -5.85 -13.80
C ALA A 408 -0.20 -6.69 -13.80
N PRO A 409 -1.21 -6.33 -14.60
CA PRO A 409 -2.42 -7.15 -14.72
C PRO A 409 -2.08 -8.60 -15.07
N GLY A 410 -2.71 -9.53 -14.37
CA GLY A 410 -2.47 -10.96 -14.51
C GLY A 410 -3.74 -11.77 -14.27
N PRO A 411 -3.63 -13.10 -14.14
CA PRO A 411 -4.77 -13.97 -13.91
C PRO A 411 -5.49 -13.63 -12.60
N LEU A 412 -6.79 -13.47 -12.66
CA LEU A 412 -7.68 -13.26 -11.51
C LEU A 412 -8.62 -14.45 -11.37
N ASN A 413 -9.04 -14.75 -10.15
CA ASN A 413 -10.01 -15.81 -9.89
C ASN A 413 -11.45 -15.30 -9.96
N TRP A 414 -11.67 -14.00 -9.73
CA TRP A 414 -12.95 -13.31 -9.92
C TRP A 414 -12.72 -11.88 -10.42
N LYS A 415 -13.71 -11.33 -11.09
CA LYS A 415 -13.77 -9.91 -11.42
C LYS A 415 -14.59 -9.19 -10.37
N GLN A 416 -14.22 -7.95 -10.06
CA GLN A 416 -15.04 -7.02 -9.30
C GLN A 416 -15.03 -5.66 -10.01
N SER A 417 -16.17 -5.01 -10.03
CA SER A 417 -16.33 -3.68 -10.61
C SER A 417 -17.35 -2.89 -9.83
N LEU A 418 -17.04 -1.62 -9.59
CA LEU A 418 -17.94 -0.65 -9.00
C LEU A 418 -18.40 0.30 -10.10
N THR A 419 -19.71 0.43 -10.28
CA THR A 419 -20.30 1.30 -11.30
C THR A 419 -21.37 2.20 -10.68
N ALA A 420 -21.38 3.48 -11.06
CA ALA A 420 -22.51 4.36 -10.76
C ALA A 420 -23.71 3.93 -11.62
N SER A 421 -24.81 3.63 -11.00
CA SER A 421 -26.10 3.27 -11.65
C SER A 421 -27.08 4.44 -11.66
N GLY A 422 -26.76 5.52 -10.94
CA GLY A 422 -27.50 6.77 -10.84
C GLY A 422 -26.66 7.88 -10.26
N PRO A 423 -27.21 9.07 -10.00
CA PRO A 423 -26.46 10.18 -9.39
C PRO A 423 -25.87 9.82 -8.03
N ASP A 424 -26.64 9.09 -7.21
CA ASP A 424 -26.28 8.71 -5.84
C ASP A 424 -26.45 7.21 -5.61
N GLU A 425 -26.42 6.41 -6.68
CA GLU A 425 -26.57 4.96 -6.61
C GLU A 425 -25.37 4.27 -7.26
N TRP A 426 -24.84 3.27 -6.57
CA TRP A 426 -23.70 2.50 -6.95
C TRP A 426 -23.99 1.00 -6.91
N THR A 427 -23.39 0.26 -7.80
CA THR A 427 -23.48 -1.20 -7.81
C THR A 427 -22.09 -1.82 -7.84
N LEU A 428 -21.77 -2.60 -6.80
CA LEU A 428 -20.63 -3.53 -6.81
C LEU A 428 -21.04 -4.83 -7.44
N THR A 429 -20.39 -5.22 -8.52
CA THR A 429 -20.57 -6.51 -9.19
C THR A 429 -19.38 -7.40 -8.94
N ILE A 430 -19.59 -8.63 -8.47
CA ILE A 430 -18.57 -9.65 -8.28
C ILE A 430 -18.91 -10.84 -9.18
N THR A 431 -17.97 -11.21 -10.06
CA THR A 431 -18.16 -12.28 -11.04
C THR A 431 -17.10 -13.36 -10.86
N PRO A 432 -17.43 -14.54 -10.31
CA PRO A 432 -16.54 -15.69 -10.27
C PRO A 432 -16.11 -16.11 -11.67
N LEU A 433 -14.86 -16.54 -11.85
CA LEU A 433 -14.35 -17.01 -13.14
C LEU A 433 -14.27 -18.54 -13.23
N ALA A 434 -14.32 -19.21 -12.08
CA ALA A 434 -14.30 -20.69 -11.97
C ALA A 434 -15.37 -21.19 -10.97
N GLY A 435 -16.56 -20.56 -10.96
CA GLY A 435 -17.61 -20.87 -10.00
C GLY A 435 -17.11 -20.73 -8.56
N ALA A 436 -17.53 -21.63 -7.67
CA ALA A 436 -17.11 -21.62 -6.25
C ALA A 436 -15.59 -21.75 -6.06
N GLU A 437 -14.87 -22.38 -6.99
CA GLU A 437 -13.42 -22.53 -6.94
C GLU A 437 -12.69 -21.16 -6.99
N SER A 438 -13.36 -20.12 -7.48
CA SER A 438 -12.82 -18.75 -7.54
C SER A 438 -12.38 -18.20 -6.20
N PHE A 439 -12.94 -18.69 -5.09
CA PHE A 439 -12.70 -18.19 -3.76
C PHE A 439 -11.81 -19.11 -2.90
N LYS A 440 -11.25 -20.17 -3.50
CA LYS A 440 -10.26 -20.99 -2.80
C LYS A 440 -8.95 -20.24 -2.62
N THR A 441 -8.31 -20.50 -1.48
CA THR A 441 -6.96 -20.00 -1.19
C THR A 441 -5.99 -20.48 -2.26
N ILE A 442 -5.23 -19.55 -2.84
CA ILE A 442 -4.29 -19.83 -3.94
C ILE A 442 -3.00 -20.43 -3.37
N ASN A 443 -2.41 -19.76 -2.37
CA ASN A 443 -1.19 -20.21 -1.72
C ASN A 443 -1.43 -20.32 -0.22
N THR A 444 -1.05 -21.43 0.36
CA THR A 444 -1.19 -21.72 1.80
C THR A 444 0.13 -21.63 2.56
N ASN A 445 1.24 -21.28 1.88
CA ASN A 445 2.52 -21.06 2.55
C ASN A 445 2.45 -19.85 3.48
N GLY A 446 2.91 -20.00 4.71
CA GLY A 446 2.83 -18.98 5.76
C GLY A 446 1.65 -19.16 6.70
N SER A 447 1.44 -18.18 7.57
CA SER A 447 0.36 -18.20 8.55
C SER A 447 -0.82 -17.31 8.13
N GLN A 448 -2.02 -17.66 8.59
CA GLN A 448 -3.23 -16.85 8.41
C GLN A 448 -3.56 -16.50 6.93
N ARG A 449 -3.35 -17.46 6.02
CA ARG A 449 -3.61 -17.29 4.58
C ARG A 449 -5.05 -17.63 4.20
N GLY A 450 -5.56 -16.92 3.18
CA GLY A 450 -6.88 -17.14 2.60
C GLY A 450 -8.05 -16.66 3.46
N GLY A 451 -9.28 -16.89 2.95
CA GLY A 451 -10.51 -16.48 3.64
C GLY A 451 -10.70 -14.97 3.79
N ARG A 452 -10.03 -14.18 2.94
CA ARG A 452 -10.09 -12.72 3.01
C ARG A 452 -11.42 -12.20 2.44
N PRO A 453 -12.05 -11.21 3.07
CA PRO A 453 -13.18 -10.51 2.49
C PRO A 453 -12.78 -9.82 1.17
N ILE A 454 -13.76 -9.60 0.31
CA ILE A 454 -13.59 -8.80 -0.90
C ILE A 454 -13.72 -7.33 -0.49
N VAL A 455 -12.73 -6.51 -0.79
CA VAL A 455 -12.73 -5.09 -0.49
C VAL A 455 -12.71 -4.29 -1.79
N GLN A 456 -13.57 -3.29 -1.90
CA GLN A 456 -13.58 -2.34 -3.00
C GLN A 456 -13.52 -0.93 -2.44
N PHE A 457 -12.37 -0.29 -2.61
CA PHE A 457 -12.21 1.13 -2.27
C PHE A 457 -12.96 2.01 -3.28
N PHE A 458 -13.52 3.11 -2.78
CA PHE A 458 -14.13 4.11 -3.63
C PHE A 458 -13.06 5.03 -4.25
N PRO A 459 -13.30 5.55 -5.46
CA PRO A 459 -12.35 6.48 -6.09
C PRO A 459 -12.24 7.81 -5.32
N GLU A 460 -13.27 8.18 -4.60
CA GLU A 460 -13.38 9.36 -3.74
C GLU A 460 -14.14 9.00 -2.47
N ARG A 461 -13.98 9.78 -1.41
CA ARG A 461 -14.74 9.60 -0.16
C ARG A 461 -16.21 9.89 -0.41
N LEU A 462 -17.10 9.16 0.25
CA LEU A 462 -18.55 9.34 0.21
C LEU A 462 -19.04 10.03 1.48
N ASP A 463 -20.25 10.62 1.45
CA ASP A 463 -20.86 11.20 2.63
C ASP A 463 -21.36 10.10 3.58
N PRO A 464 -20.80 9.95 4.79
CA PRO A 464 -21.19 8.89 5.71
C PRO A 464 -22.65 8.96 6.19
N SER A 465 -23.27 10.14 6.13
CA SER A 465 -24.66 10.33 6.56
C SER A 465 -25.70 9.78 5.57
N HIS A 466 -25.29 9.43 4.35
CA HIS A 466 -26.17 9.00 3.27
C HIS A 466 -25.84 7.60 2.72
N LEU A 467 -25.17 6.78 3.52
CA LEU A 467 -24.80 5.41 3.13
C LEU A 467 -25.92 4.43 3.42
N LYS A 468 -26.41 3.71 2.42
CA LYS A 468 -27.47 2.71 2.58
C LYS A 468 -27.40 1.59 1.56
N ILE A 469 -27.28 0.35 2.01
CA ILE A 469 -27.46 -0.85 1.16
C ILE A 469 -28.93 -0.94 0.74
N THR A 470 -29.18 -1.03 -0.56
CA THR A 470 -30.51 -1.15 -1.16
C THR A 470 -30.79 -2.53 -1.72
N SER A 471 -29.75 -3.31 -2.07
CA SER A 471 -29.84 -4.70 -2.53
C SER A 471 -28.57 -5.47 -2.21
N GLY A 472 -28.64 -6.79 -2.03
CA GLY A 472 -27.49 -7.65 -1.73
C GLY A 472 -27.13 -7.68 -0.24
N SER A 473 -28.05 -7.31 0.66
CA SER A 473 -27.83 -7.35 2.12
C SER A 473 -27.62 -8.77 2.65
N GLU A 474 -28.07 -9.80 1.94
CA GLU A 474 -27.85 -11.23 2.26
C GLU A 474 -26.37 -11.62 2.23
N PHE A 475 -25.52 -10.85 1.57
CA PHE A 475 -24.06 -11.04 1.58
C PHE A 475 -23.36 -10.36 2.77
N ASN A 476 -24.13 -9.74 3.68
CA ASN A 476 -23.64 -9.03 4.87
C ASN A 476 -22.53 -8.01 4.57
N PRO A 477 -22.68 -7.14 3.55
CA PRO A 477 -21.65 -6.18 3.24
C PRO A 477 -21.50 -5.13 4.34
N VAL A 478 -20.26 -4.68 4.57
CA VAL A 478 -19.95 -3.49 5.37
C VAL A 478 -19.72 -2.33 4.40
N LEU A 479 -20.45 -1.25 4.60
CA LEU A 479 -20.35 -0.04 3.78
C LEU A 479 -19.85 1.10 4.67
N THR A 480 -18.69 1.66 4.33
CA THR A 480 -18.12 2.86 4.95
C THR A 480 -18.09 4.00 3.94
N ASP A 481 -17.56 5.13 4.29
CA ASP A 481 -17.39 6.28 3.40
C ASP A 481 -16.19 6.12 2.44
N THR A 482 -15.30 5.14 2.67
CA THR A 482 -14.08 4.90 1.90
C THR A 482 -14.07 3.59 1.13
N PHE A 483 -14.84 2.59 1.56
CA PHE A 483 -14.89 1.28 0.91
C PHE A 483 -16.20 0.53 1.16
N ILE A 484 -16.44 -0.50 0.35
CA ILE A 484 -17.37 -1.59 0.65
C ILE A 484 -16.59 -2.88 0.82
N LEU A 485 -16.85 -3.61 1.93
CA LEU A 485 -16.27 -4.90 2.24
C LEU A 485 -17.38 -5.97 2.20
N VAL A 486 -17.13 -7.05 1.47
CA VAL A 486 -18.03 -8.21 1.41
C VAL A 486 -17.31 -9.39 2.06
N PRO A 487 -17.87 -10.00 3.11
CA PRO A 487 -17.28 -11.16 3.76
C PRO A 487 -16.94 -12.26 2.75
N HIS A 488 -15.90 -13.03 3.02
CA HIS A 488 -15.52 -14.15 2.16
C HIS A 488 -16.68 -15.16 2.06
N PRO A 489 -17.13 -15.51 0.85
CA PRO A 489 -18.35 -16.30 0.67
C PRO A 489 -18.25 -17.75 1.16
N GLY A 490 -17.04 -18.24 1.47
CA GLY A 490 -16.82 -19.60 1.99
C GLY A 490 -17.33 -20.71 1.07
N ALA A 491 -17.86 -21.76 1.67
CA ALA A 491 -18.41 -22.91 0.94
C ALA A 491 -19.73 -22.61 0.21
N ALA A 492 -20.41 -21.53 0.61
CA ALA A 492 -21.65 -21.07 -0.03
C ALA A 492 -21.40 -20.05 -1.15
N ALA A 493 -20.18 -20.01 -1.70
CA ALA A 493 -19.81 -19.06 -2.73
C ALA A 493 -20.74 -19.15 -3.95
N PRO A 494 -21.30 -18.01 -4.41
CA PRO A 494 -22.07 -17.98 -5.64
C PRO A 494 -21.24 -18.46 -6.83
N THR A 495 -21.87 -19.20 -7.73
CA THR A 495 -21.22 -19.70 -8.95
C THR A 495 -21.40 -18.78 -10.16
N SER A 496 -22.26 -17.79 -10.04
CA SER A 496 -22.54 -16.75 -11.04
C SER A 496 -22.29 -15.36 -10.45
N ALA A 497 -22.35 -14.34 -11.29
CA ALA A 497 -22.23 -12.96 -10.84
C ALA A 497 -23.32 -12.60 -9.83
N TRP A 498 -22.93 -11.82 -8.80
CA TRP A 498 -23.88 -11.21 -7.86
C TRP A 498 -23.58 -9.72 -7.69
N HIS A 499 -24.58 -9.01 -7.18
CA HIS A 499 -24.56 -7.57 -7.11
C HIS A 499 -24.93 -7.08 -5.71
N ILE A 500 -24.28 -6.00 -5.30
CA ILE A 500 -24.64 -5.25 -4.10
C ILE A 500 -24.85 -3.82 -4.56
N THR A 501 -26.09 -3.32 -4.37
CA THR A 501 -26.44 -1.94 -4.73
C THR A 501 -26.58 -1.12 -3.46
N PHE A 502 -26.11 0.10 -3.49
CA PHE A 502 -26.16 1.02 -2.36
C PHE A 502 -26.33 2.47 -2.83
N GLN A 503 -26.95 3.25 -1.97
CA GLN A 503 -27.02 4.70 -2.10
C GLN A 503 -25.87 5.34 -1.34
N ALA A 504 -25.26 6.36 -1.96
CA ALA A 504 -24.18 7.13 -1.38
C ALA A 504 -24.04 8.46 -2.12
N GLU A 505 -24.11 9.56 -1.40
CA GLU A 505 -23.86 10.91 -1.93
C GLU A 505 -22.36 11.24 -1.87
N LYS A 506 -21.92 12.15 -2.73
CA LYS A 506 -20.61 12.78 -2.59
C LYS A 506 -20.66 13.84 -1.49
N PRO A 507 -19.57 14.08 -0.74
CA PRO A 507 -19.50 15.19 0.19
C PRO A 507 -19.78 16.51 -0.52
N ARG A 508 -20.61 17.34 0.09
CA ARG A 508 -21.01 18.66 -0.45
C ARG A 508 -19.92 19.71 -0.23
#